data_8ca0d29080c890a33f2c8d083c8e9e58
#
_entry.id   8ca0d29080c890a33f2c8d083c8e9e58
#
_cell.length_a   1.000
_cell.length_b   1.000
_cell.length_c   1.000
_cell.angle_alpha   90.00
_cell.angle_beta   90.00
_cell.angle_gamma   90.00
#
_symmetry.space_group_name_H-M   'P 1'
#
loop_
_entity.id
_entity.type
_entity.pdbx_description
1 polymer ?
#
loop_
_entity_poly.entity_id
_entity_poly.type
_entity_poly.pdbx_seq_one_letter_code
_entity_poly.pdbx_strand_id
1 'polypeptide(L)'
;MSQTMQPPMGGAQFTYDVNRNTFFRKDANNYINELSIKQLNTLDNVSLLDIYLSRGNVVEPHYHQNAAELVYCICGCATVSILNPFTKEIMNYTIGPGQVANVPQGWWHYEMATVDGTHLLAIFNAPVPEFIGGSDLFRLTPANVLAHTYCLDEAKVKETFAPIRDTVFIGPPAGCHSQKCGDMSQAAQHAAPHPAYYPLYPDHAVCNQGYGYYYR
;
A
#
# COMPACT_ATOMS: atom_id res chain seq x y z
N MET A 1 11.74 2.44 -30.20
CA MET A 1 10.70 2.43 -31.28
C MET A 1 9.35 2.42 -30.60
N SER A 2 8.59 3.51 -30.69
CA SER A 2 7.25 3.61 -30.11
C SER A 2 6.33 2.69 -30.93
N GLN A 3 5.84 1.61 -30.32
CA GLN A 3 4.74 0.83 -30.90
C GLN A 3 3.48 1.70 -30.77
N THR A 4 2.97 2.18 -31.89
CA THR A 4 1.63 2.77 -31.95
C THR A 4 0.63 1.66 -31.60
N MET A 5 0.05 1.71 -30.40
CA MET A 5 -1.03 0.80 -30.03
C MET A 5 -2.22 0.97 -30.96
N GLN A 6 -2.61 -0.09 -31.65
CA GLN A 6 -3.92 -0.14 -32.31
C GLN A 6 -5.00 -0.21 -31.23
N PRO A 7 -6.08 0.55 -31.35
CA PRO A 7 -7.18 0.47 -30.39
C PRO A 7 -7.78 -0.95 -30.39
N PRO A 8 -8.09 -1.51 -29.20
CA PRO A 8 -8.68 -2.83 -29.09
C PRO A 8 -10.05 -2.88 -29.81
N MET A 9 -10.41 -4.04 -30.38
CA MET A 9 -11.63 -4.28 -31.17
C MET A 9 -12.96 -4.12 -30.41
N GLY A 10 -13.01 -3.44 -29.30
CA GLY A 10 -14.18 -3.17 -28.46
C GLY A 10 -14.52 -1.70 -28.26
N GLY A 11 -13.89 -0.80 -29.00
CA GLY A 11 -13.98 0.65 -28.79
C GLY A 11 -12.98 1.15 -27.72
N ALA A 12 -12.39 2.33 -27.96
CA ALA A 12 -11.45 2.95 -27.03
C ALA A 12 -12.23 3.62 -25.89
N GLN A 13 -11.91 3.25 -24.64
CA GLN A 13 -12.43 3.90 -23.44
C GLN A 13 -11.42 4.93 -22.94
N PHE A 14 -11.89 6.15 -22.68
CA PHE A 14 -11.04 7.26 -22.21
C PHE A 14 -11.40 7.73 -20.78
N THR A 15 -12.43 7.15 -20.17
CA THR A 15 -12.86 7.48 -18.80
C THR A 15 -13.26 6.22 -18.07
N TYR A 16 -13.03 6.21 -16.77
CA TYR A 16 -13.47 5.15 -15.88
C TYR A 16 -13.72 5.70 -14.47
N ASP A 17 -14.76 5.21 -13.80
CA ASP A 17 -15.02 5.51 -12.40
C ASP A 17 -14.36 4.46 -11.52
N VAL A 18 -13.23 4.82 -10.91
CA VAL A 18 -12.39 3.92 -10.08
C VAL A 18 -13.17 3.35 -8.89
N ASN A 19 -14.17 4.08 -8.37
CA ASN A 19 -15.02 3.61 -7.27
C ASN A 19 -15.84 2.36 -7.62
N ARG A 20 -15.95 2.02 -8.90
CA ARG A 20 -16.68 0.83 -9.39
C ARG A 20 -15.81 -0.44 -9.43
N ASN A 21 -14.52 -0.34 -9.13
CA ASN A 21 -13.61 -1.48 -9.18
C ASN A 21 -12.83 -1.64 -7.87
N THR A 22 -13.51 -2.18 -6.87
CA THR A 22 -12.85 -2.50 -5.60
C THR A 22 -11.96 -3.74 -5.78
N PHE A 23 -10.66 -3.56 -5.60
CA PHE A 23 -9.66 -4.62 -5.61
C PHE A 23 -9.66 -5.40 -4.29
N PHE A 24 -9.69 -4.69 -3.16
CA PHE A 24 -9.69 -5.28 -1.83
C PHE A 24 -10.57 -4.45 -0.88
N ARG A 25 -11.33 -5.12 -0.01
CA ARG A 25 -12.13 -4.46 1.03
C ARG A 25 -12.04 -5.23 2.35
N LYS A 26 -11.43 -4.60 3.34
CA LYS A 26 -11.42 -5.08 4.71
C LYS A 26 -12.71 -4.68 5.44
N ASP A 27 -13.08 -3.41 5.34
CA ASP A 27 -14.29 -2.82 5.94
C ASP A 27 -14.70 -1.54 5.19
N ALA A 28 -15.62 -0.76 5.75
CA ALA A 28 -16.14 0.45 5.09
C ALA A 28 -15.09 1.58 4.97
N ASN A 29 -14.07 1.61 5.85
CA ASN A 29 -13.06 2.66 5.92
C ASN A 29 -11.68 2.21 5.44
N ASN A 30 -11.51 0.91 5.18
CA ASN A 30 -10.23 0.31 4.82
C ASN A 30 -10.42 -0.55 3.58
N TYR A 31 -10.11 0.01 2.43
CA TYR A 31 -10.27 -0.65 1.13
C TYR A 31 -9.34 -0.05 0.07
N ILE A 32 -9.20 -0.78 -1.02
CA ILE A 32 -8.39 -0.42 -2.18
C ILE A 32 -9.25 -0.58 -3.43
N ASN A 33 -9.35 0.45 -4.24
CA ASN A 33 -9.86 0.36 -5.60
C ASN A 33 -8.67 0.33 -6.59
N GLU A 34 -8.85 -0.30 -7.75
CA GLU A 34 -7.81 -0.45 -8.78
C GLU A 34 -8.26 0.18 -10.10
N LEU A 35 -7.34 0.85 -10.76
CA LEU A 35 -7.44 1.17 -12.17
C LEU A 35 -6.19 0.65 -12.91
N SER A 36 -6.42 -0.17 -13.90
CA SER A 36 -5.38 -0.72 -14.76
C SER A 36 -5.87 -0.77 -16.22
N ILE A 37 -5.05 -1.28 -17.12
CA ILE A 37 -5.45 -1.52 -18.51
C ILE A 37 -6.67 -2.45 -18.65
N LYS A 38 -6.96 -3.25 -17.61
CA LYS A 38 -8.13 -4.14 -17.57
C LYS A 38 -9.45 -3.37 -17.50
N GLN A 39 -9.46 -2.22 -16.82
CA GLN A 39 -10.64 -1.36 -16.67
C GLN A 39 -10.67 -0.24 -17.71
N LEU A 40 -9.51 0.29 -18.08
CA LEU A 40 -9.38 1.41 -19.01
C LEU A 40 -8.38 1.06 -20.11
N ASN A 41 -8.87 0.54 -21.21
CA ASN A 41 -8.08 -0.07 -22.29
C ASN A 41 -7.24 0.92 -23.12
N THR A 42 -7.33 2.20 -22.84
CA THR A 42 -6.47 3.26 -23.42
C THR A 42 -5.28 3.62 -22.53
N LEU A 43 -5.19 3.04 -21.32
CA LEU A 43 -3.97 3.14 -20.55
C LEU A 43 -2.86 2.36 -21.24
N ASP A 44 -1.63 2.87 -21.15
CA ASP A 44 -0.45 2.19 -21.65
C ASP A 44 0.33 1.61 -20.46
N ASN A 45 1.35 2.27 -20.00
CA ASN A 45 2.26 1.80 -18.96
C ASN A 45 2.02 2.55 -17.65
N VAL A 46 0.78 2.66 -17.24
CA VAL A 46 0.37 3.28 -15.97
C VAL A 46 -0.84 2.56 -15.39
N SER A 47 -0.85 2.42 -14.07
CA SER A 47 -1.98 1.95 -13.28
C SER A 47 -1.98 2.65 -11.94
N LEU A 48 -3.06 2.53 -11.17
CA LEU A 48 -3.15 3.10 -9.85
C LEU A 48 -3.96 2.24 -8.88
N LEU A 49 -3.64 2.39 -7.61
CA LEU A 49 -4.47 1.95 -6.49
C LEU A 49 -4.94 3.18 -5.72
N ASP A 50 -6.23 3.24 -5.46
CA ASP A 50 -6.92 4.29 -4.71
C ASP A 50 -7.23 3.73 -3.32
N ILE A 51 -6.46 4.15 -2.30
CA ILE A 51 -6.30 3.46 -1.01
C ILE A 51 -6.89 4.30 0.11
N TYR A 52 -7.83 3.72 0.84
CA TYR A 52 -8.47 4.33 2.01
C TYR A 52 -8.12 3.57 3.27
N LEU A 53 -7.64 4.29 4.28
CA LEU A 53 -7.18 3.72 5.55
C LEU A 53 -7.66 4.54 6.74
N SER A 54 -8.12 3.86 7.78
CA SER A 54 -8.23 4.44 9.11
C SER A 54 -6.93 4.27 9.88
N ARG A 55 -6.74 5.08 10.92
CA ARG A 55 -5.53 5.11 11.75
C ARG A 55 -5.08 3.71 12.19
N GLY A 56 -3.78 3.43 12.06
CA GLY A 56 -3.14 2.18 12.47
C GLY A 56 -3.33 1.03 11.49
N ASN A 57 -4.08 1.22 10.39
CA ASN A 57 -4.11 0.25 9.31
C ASN A 57 -2.88 0.41 8.41
N VAL A 58 -2.40 -0.72 7.94
CA VAL A 58 -1.16 -0.85 7.19
C VAL A 58 -1.45 -1.58 5.88
N VAL A 59 -1.08 -1.00 4.73
CA VAL A 59 -0.85 -1.81 3.55
C VAL A 59 0.36 -2.68 3.89
N GLU A 60 0.17 -3.98 3.91
CA GLU A 60 1.16 -4.91 4.47
C GLU A 60 2.55 -4.73 3.87
N PRO A 61 3.64 -5.10 4.59
CA PRO A 61 4.97 -5.12 3.99
C PRO A 61 5.00 -5.94 2.71
N HIS A 62 5.42 -5.33 1.60
CA HIS A 62 5.34 -5.92 0.27
C HIS A 62 6.38 -5.34 -0.69
N TYR A 63 6.41 -5.82 -1.92
CA TYR A 63 7.11 -5.21 -3.05
C TYR A 63 6.36 -5.44 -4.35
N HIS A 64 6.58 -4.56 -5.32
CA HIS A 64 6.10 -4.70 -6.69
C HIS A 64 7.26 -5.16 -7.57
N GLN A 65 7.16 -6.39 -8.10
CA GLN A 65 8.23 -6.97 -8.91
C GLN A 65 8.33 -6.33 -10.30
N ASN A 66 7.25 -5.71 -10.77
CA ASN A 66 7.16 -5.18 -12.13
C ASN A 66 7.01 -3.65 -12.23
N ALA A 67 6.97 -2.94 -11.10
CA ALA A 67 6.73 -1.50 -11.10
C ALA A 67 7.51 -0.76 -9.99
N ALA A 68 7.82 0.50 -10.23
CA ALA A 68 8.01 1.49 -9.18
C ALA A 68 6.65 2.04 -8.76
N GLU A 69 6.56 2.51 -7.52
CA GLU A 69 5.36 3.09 -6.95
C GLU A 69 5.59 4.53 -6.51
N LEU A 70 4.70 5.43 -6.90
CA LEU A 70 4.64 6.80 -6.40
C LEU A 70 3.40 6.93 -5.51
N VAL A 71 3.60 7.00 -4.19
CA VAL A 71 2.53 7.20 -3.21
C VAL A 71 2.27 8.69 -3.05
N TYR A 72 1.10 9.15 -3.44
CA TYR A 72 0.63 10.53 -3.27
C TYR A 72 -0.41 10.58 -2.15
N CYS A 73 -0.22 11.44 -1.16
CA CYS A 73 -1.22 11.67 -0.12
C CYS A 73 -2.24 12.71 -0.58
N ILE A 74 -3.51 12.28 -0.74
CA ILE A 74 -4.63 13.17 -1.07
C ILE A 74 -5.16 13.83 0.21
N CYS A 75 -5.32 13.03 1.28
CA CYS A 75 -5.90 13.46 2.53
C CYS A 75 -5.35 12.63 3.71
N GLY A 76 -5.39 13.18 4.90
CA GLY A 76 -4.89 12.49 6.09
C GLY A 76 -3.37 12.54 6.20
N CYS A 77 -2.78 11.46 6.70
CA CYS A 77 -1.34 11.37 6.90
C CYS A 77 -0.92 9.89 6.97
N ALA A 78 0.16 9.54 6.28
CA ALA A 78 0.73 8.21 6.31
C ALA A 78 2.24 8.23 6.49
N THR A 79 2.78 7.17 7.07
CA THR A 79 4.21 6.86 7.03
C THR A 79 4.46 5.79 5.97
N VAL A 80 5.27 6.12 4.97
CA VAL A 80 5.78 5.18 3.96
C VAL A 80 7.16 4.73 4.42
N SER A 81 7.29 3.45 4.70
CA SER A 81 8.52 2.83 5.20
C SER A 81 9.15 1.97 4.13
N ILE A 82 10.40 2.25 3.77
CA ILE A 82 11.08 1.67 2.62
C ILE A 82 12.39 1.03 3.09
N LEU A 83 12.59 -0.25 2.77
CA LEU A 83 13.86 -0.93 3.00
C LEU A 83 14.84 -0.60 1.87
N ASN A 84 15.93 0.09 2.20
CA ASN A 84 17.03 0.27 1.25
C ASN A 84 17.80 -1.07 1.09
N PRO A 85 17.78 -1.72 -0.08
CA PRO A 85 18.41 -3.03 -0.25
C PRO A 85 19.95 -2.97 -0.25
N PHE A 86 20.54 -1.80 -0.39
CA PHE A 86 21.99 -1.60 -0.40
C PHE A 86 22.53 -1.38 1.01
N THR A 87 21.90 -0.48 1.79
CA THR A 87 22.32 -0.22 3.19
C THR A 87 21.68 -1.17 4.17
N LYS A 88 20.57 -1.85 3.80
CA LYS A 88 19.73 -2.73 4.65
C LYS A 88 19.11 -2.00 5.83
N GLU A 89 18.75 -0.75 5.63
CA GLU A 89 18.11 0.11 6.62
C GLU A 89 16.66 0.41 6.19
N ILE A 90 15.75 0.47 7.18
CA ILE A 90 14.40 0.98 6.96
C ILE A 90 14.43 2.50 7.06
N MET A 91 13.98 3.14 5.99
CA MET A 91 13.79 4.59 5.91
C MET A 91 12.29 4.90 6.04
N ASN A 92 11.93 5.84 6.90
CA ASN A 92 10.54 6.20 7.15
C ASN A 92 10.28 7.63 6.69
N TYR A 93 9.26 7.80 5.84
CA TYR A 93 8.86 9.07 5.27
C TYR A 93 7.40 9.34 5.61
N THR A 94 7.15 10.38 6.42
CA THR A 94 5.79 10.81 6.69
C THR A 94 5.34 11.76 5.60
N ILE A 95 4.19 11.48 4.99
CA ILE A 95 3.58 12.28 3.93
C ILE A 95 2.18 12.73 4.34
N GLY A 96 1.89 14.01 4.12
CA GLY A 96 0.58 14.63 4.24
C GLY A 96 0.04 15.09 2.89
N PRO A 97 -1.13 15.79 2.86
CA PRO A 97 -1.77 16.19 1.62
C PRO A 97 -0.86 16.97 0.67
N GLY A 98 -0.82 16.54 -0.60
CA GLY A 98 0.04 17.11 -1.63
C GLY A 98 1.49 16.64 -1.61
N GLN A 99 1.87 15.76 -0.67
CA GLN A 99 3.20 15.19 -0.57
C GLN A 99 3.27 13.79 -1.17
N VAL A 100 4.46 13.38 -1.57
CA VAL A 100 4.71 12.09 -2.22
C VAL A 100 5.87 11.35 -1.57
N ALA A 101 5.83 10.02 -1.65
CA ALA A 101 6.98 9.15 -1.47
C ALA A 101 7.16 8.29 -2.73
N ASN A 102 8.40 8.03 -3.13
CA ASN A 102 8.69 7.17 -4.27
C ASN A 102 9.38 5.90 -3.80
N VAL A 103 8.82 4.77 -4.18
CA VAL A 103 9.35 3.43 -3.92
C VAL A 103 9.92 2.86 -5.23
N PRO A 104 11.23 2.62 -5.34
CA PRO A 104 11.80 1.99 -6.52
C PRO A 104 11.28 0.57 -6.71
N GLN A 105 11.23 0.11 -7.97
CA GLN A 105 10.81 -1.25 -8.32
C GLN A 105 11.55 -2.31 -7.51
N GLY A 106 10.80 -3.26 -6.92
CA GLY A 106 11.34 -4.38 -6.16
C GLY A 106 11.80 -4.03 -4.75
N TRP A 107 11.67 -2.78 -4.30
CA TRP A 107 12.03 -2.43 -2.93
C TRP A 107 10.89 -2.79 -1.97
N TRP A 108 11.27 -3.45 -0.88
CA TRP A 108 10.36 -3.82 0.22
C TRP A 108 9.89 -2.57 0.96
N HIS A 109 8.58 -2.44 1.14
CA HIS A 109 7.99 -1.26 1.77
C HIS A 109 6.63 -1.58 2.38
N TYR A 110 6.09 -0.63 3.14
CA TYR A 110 4.72 -0.64 3.67
C TYR A 110 4.24 0.79 3.95
N GLU A 111 2.92 0.99 3.93
CA GLU A 111 2.28 2.27 4.23
C GLU A 111 1.40 2.12 5.46
N MET A 112 1.58 3.01 6.44
CA MET A 112 0.77 3.03 7.66
C MET A 112 0.03 4.36 7.79
N ALA A 113 -1.30 4.32 7.90
CA ALA A 113 -2.09 5.50 8.22
C ALA A 113 -1.84 5.93 9.67
N THR A 114 -1.49 7.20 9.88
CA THR A 114 -1.25 7.77 11.21
C THR A 114 -2.48 8.49 11.76
N VAL A 115 -3.45 8.81 10.90
CA VAL A 115 -4.73 9.42 11.25
C VAL A 115 -5.89 8.72 10.53
N ASP A 116 -7.11 8.89 11.04
CA ASP A 116 -8.31 8.39 10.37
C ASP A 116 -8.59 9.16 9.08
N GLY A 117 -9.25 8.50 8.11
CA GLY A 117 -9.59 9.10 6.83
C GLY A 117 -8.38 9.36 5.93
N THR A 118 -7.29 8.64 6.13
CA THR A 118 -6.13 8.73 5.23
C THR A 118 -6.50 8.18 3.86
N HIS A 119 -6.23 8.99 2.83
CA HIS A 119 -6.49 8.67 1.44
C HIS A 119 -5.20 8.82 0.62
N LEU A 120 -4.72 7.73 0.08
CA LEU A 120 -3.50 7.66 -0.72
C LEU A 120 -3.84 7.24 -2.15
N LEU A 121 -3.07 7.77 -3.09
CA LEU A 121 -3.07 7.32 -4.48
C LEU A 121 -1.70 6.74 -4.79
N ALA A 122 -1.64 5.43 -4.97
CA ALA A 122 -0.44 4.74 -5.42
C ALA A 122 -0.45 4.64 -6.94
N ILE A 123 0.57 5.18 -7.61
CA ILE A 123 0.70 5.28 -9.06
C ILE A 123 1.89 4.42 -9.50
N PHE A 124 1.66 3.54 -10.48
CA PHE A 124 2.64 2.56 -10.95
C PHE A 124 2.98 2.81 -12.42
N ASN A 125 4.25 2.61 -12.77
CA ASN A 125 4.74 2.62 -14.15
C ASN A 125 4.60 1.23 -14.81
N ALA A 126 3.48 0.57 -14.60
CA ALA A 126 3.13 -0.72 -15.18
C ALA A 126 1.65 -0.75 -15.59
N PRO A 127 1.27 -1.50 -16.65
CA PRO A 127 -0.12 -1.59 -17.10
C PRO A 127 -1.05 -2.25 -16.06
N VAL A 128 -0.48 -3.16 -15.25
CA VAL A 128 -1.12 -3.81 -14.10
C VAL A 128 -0.04 -3.94 -13.03
N PRO A 129 -0.22 -3.43 -11.83
CA PRO A 129 0.76 -3.60 -10.77
C PRO A 129 0.69 -5.04 -10.24
N GLU A 130 1.83 -5.69 -10.09
CA GLU A 130 1.94 -6.99 -9.43
C GLU A 130 2.43 -6.79 -8.01
N PHE A 131 2.10 -7.73 -7.12
CA PHE A 131 2.28 -7.58 -5.68
C PHE A 131 2.74 -8.90 -5.06
N ILE A 132 3.75 -8.85 -4.18
CA ILE A 132 4.14 -9.95 -3.29
C ILE A 132 4.15 -9.41 -1.86
N GLY A 133 3.22 -9.89 -1.06
CA GLY A 133 3.10 -9.50 0.35
C GLY A 133 3.99 -10.30 1.29
N GLY A 134 4.25 -9.76 2.47
CA GLY A 134 4.86 -10.49 3.56
C GLY A 134 4.06 -11.72 3.96
N SER A 135 2.74 -11.60 3.92
CA SER A 135 1.83 -12.73 4.13
C SER A 135 2.07 -13.86 3.14
N ASP A 136 2.37 -13.54 1.86
CA ASP A 136 2.71 -14.54 0.84
C ASP A 136 4.03 -15.23 1.17
N LEU A 137 5.06 -14.47 1.57
CA LEU A 137 6.35 -15.04 1.95
C LEU A 137 6.22 -15.99 3.14
N PHE A 138 5.47 -15.60 4.17
CA PHE A 138 5.31 -16.39 5.40
C PHE A 138 4.47 -17.66 5.20
N ARG A 139 3.42 -17.62 4.38
CA ARG A 139 2.54 -18.76 4.15
C ARG A 139 3.06 -19.74 3.08
N LEU A 140 3.83 -19.25 2.08
CA LEU A 140 4.32 -20.04 0.97
C LEU A 140 5.72 -20.63 1.21
N THR A 141 6.52 -20.02 2.10
CA THR A 141 7.82 -20.57 2.48
C THR A 141 7.62 -21.71 3.48
N PRO A 142 8.07 -22.95 3.18
CA PRO A 142 7.91 -24.08 4.09
C PRO A 142 8.55 -23.81 5.46
N ALA A 143 7.84 -24.14 6.54
CA ALA A 143 8.31 -23.88 7.90
C ALA A 143 9.63 -24.57 8.25
N ASN A 144 9.87 -25.78 7.71
CA ASN A 144 11.14 -26.49 7.89
C ASN A 144 12.31 -25.77 7.20
N VAL A 145 12.07 -25.08 6.07
CA VAL A 145 13.11 -24.27 5.41
C VAL A 145 13.46 -23.06 6.28
N LEU A 146 12.45 -22.33 6.80
CA LEU A 146 12.68 -21.20 7.70
C LEU A 146 13.38 -21.65 8.98
N ALA A 147 12.92 -22.72 9.59
CA ALA A 147 13.50 -23.27 10.81
C ALA A 147 14.97 -23.69 10.63
N HIS A 148 15.27 -24.40 9.55
CA HIS A 148 16.64 -24.84 9.24
C HIS A 148 17.57 -23.65 8.95
N THR A 149 17.11 -22.71 8.11
CA THR A 149 17.93 -21.55 7.67
C THR A 149 18.30 -20.62 8.80
N TYR A 150 17.38 -20.42 9.74
CA TYR A 150 17.54 -19.42 10.81
C TYR A 150 17.70 -20.04 12.21
N CYS A 151 17.86 -21.36 12.31
CA CYS A 151 17.98 -22.09 13.58
C CYS A 151 16.79 -21.85 14.53
N LEU A 152 15.56 -21.97 13.97
CA LEU A 152 14.31 -21.78 14.70
C LEU A 152 13.66 -23.14 15.00
N ASP A 153 12.72 -23.13 15.94
CA ASP A 153 11.83 -24.27 16.21
C ASP A 153 10.76 -24.37 15.14
N GLU A 154 10.72 -25.46 14.35
CA GLU A 154 9.78 -25.64 13.25
C GLU A 154 8.32 -25.62 13.71
N ALA A 155 8.01 -26.20 14.87
CA ALA A 155 6.64 -26.24 15.40
C ALA A 155 6.14 -24.83 15.72
N LYS A 156 6.99 -24.02 16.33
CA LYS A 156 6.69 -22.60 16.64
C LYS A 156 6.53 -21.77 15.37
N VAL A 157 7.35 -21.98 14.34
CA VAL A 157 7.21 -21.32 13.04
C VAL A 157 5.86 -21.64 12.44
N LYS A 158 5.48 -22.93 12.39
CA LYS A 158 4.16 -23.36 11.92
C LYS A 158 3.01 -22.73 12.69
N GLU A 159 3.08 -22.74 14.02
CA GLU A 159 2.06 -22.17 14.90
C GLU A 159 1.92 -20.65 14.67
N THR A 160 3.05 -19.94 14.59
CA THR A 160 3.08 -18.47 14.43
C THR A 160 2.46 -18.04 13.13
N PHE A 161 2.73 -18.72 12.02
CA PHE A 161 2.24 -18.34 10.70
C PHE A 161 0.90 -19.00 10.31
N ALA A 162 0.42 -20.00 11.05
CA ALA A 162 -0.84 -20.70 10.78
C ALA A 162 -2.06 -19.78 10.58
N PRO A 163 -2.19 -18.62 11.26
CA PRO A 163 -3.29 -17.69 11.03
C PRO A 163 -3.24 -16.99 9.65
N ILE A 164 -2.07 -16.92 9.00
CA ILE A 164 -1.90 -16.26 7.71
C ILE A 164 -2.30 -17.24 6.59
N ARG A 165 -3.54 -17.17 6.13
CA ARG A 165 -4.09 -18.11 5.15
C ARG A 165 -4.10 -17.55 3.73
N ASP A 166 -4.28 -16.25 3.61
CA ASP A 166 -4.41 -15.52 2.35
C ASP A 166 -3.50 -14.29 2.37
N THR A 167 -3.34 -13.65 1.22
CA THR A 167 -2.70 -12.34 1.12
C THR A 167 -3.51 -11.31 1.91
N VAL A 168 -2.86 -10.58 2.80
CA VAL A 168 -3.53 -9.70 3.77
C VAL A 168 -3.94 -8.36 3.15
N PHE A 169 -3.14 -7.81 2.25
CA PHE A 169 -3.26 -6.46 1.67
C PHE A 169 -3.33 -5.34 2.72
N ILE A 170 -4.37 -5.29 3.55
CA ILE A 170 -4.52 -4.30 4.63
C ILE A 170 -4.60 -5.01 5.99
N GLY A 171 -3.57 -4.83 6.83
CA GLY A 171 -3.54 -5.30 8.22
C GLY A 171 -3.88 -4.19 9.23
N PRO A 172 -4.24 -4.59 10.47
CA PRO A 172 -4.48 -5.95 10.91
C PRO A 172 -5.76 -6.53 10.30
N PRO A 173 -5.86 -7.87 10.13
CA PRO A 173 -7.07 -8.51 9.65
C PRO A 173 -8.29 -8.19 10.51
N ALA A 174 -9.50 -8.21 9.91
CA ALA A 174 -10.74 -8.01 10.64
C ALA A 174 -10.88 -9.03 11.78
N GLY A 175 -11.27 -8.55 12.97
CA GLY A 175 -11.37 -9.40 14.17
C GLY A 175 -10.08 -9.67 14.91
N CYS A 176 -8.95 -9.10 14.48
CA CYS A 176 -7.73 -9.09 15.28
C CYS A 176 -7.91 -8.14 16.48
N HIS A 177 -7.94 -8.69 17.70
CA HIS A 177 -8.10 -7.89 18.92
C HIS A 177 -6.76 -7.36 19.40
N SER A 178 -6.74 -6.12 19.86
CA SER A 178 -5.55 -5.33 20.25
C SER A 178 -4.61 -6.00 21.25
N GLN A 179 -5.08 -6.98 22.04
CA GLN A 179 -4.22 -7.71 22.99
C GLN A 179 -3.19 -8.64 22.32
N LYS A 180 -3.36 -8.97 21.03
CA LYS A 180 -2.41 -9.79 20.25
C LYS A 180 -1.70 -8.98 19.17
N CYS A 181 -2.23 -7.81 18.79
CA CYS A 181 -1.61 -6.91 17.83
C CYS A 181 -0.62 -6.01 18.57
N GLY A 182 0.63 -5.96 18.14
CA GLY A 182 1.60 -5.01 18.68
C GLY A 182 1.07 -3.57 18.59
N ASP A 183 1.39 -2.75 19.58
CA ASP A 183 1.04 -1.33 19.58
C ASP A 183 1.90 -0.60 18.56
N MET A 184 1.30 -0.21 17.45
CA MET A 184 1.96 0.52 16.35
C MET A 184 2.24 1.99 16.71
N SER A 185 1.75 2.51 17.85
CA SER A 185 2.06 3.88 18.29
C SER A 185 3.55 4.12 18.53
N GLN A 186 4.31 3.05 18.81
CA GLN A 186 5.76 3.11 19.01
C GLN A 186 6.56 2.95 17.70
N ALA A 187 6.00 2.32 16.66
CA ALA A 187 6.72 2.10 15.40
C ALA A 187 7.04 3.42 14.67
N ALA A 188 6.20 4.43 14.84
CA ALA A 188 6.45 5.78 14.31
C ALA A 188 7.54 6.54 15.09
N GLN A 189 7.89 6.13 16.31
CA GLN A 189 8.86 6.83 17.17
C GLN A 189 10.32 6.41 16.92
N HIS A 190 10.55 5.24 16.32
CA HIS A 190 11.90 4.78 15.96
C HIS A 190 12.40 5.29 14.61
N ALA A 191 11.58 6.07 13.90
CA ALA A 191 12.01 6.80 12.72
C ALA A 191 12.82 8.02 13.17
N ALA A 192 14.15 7.96 13.05
CA ALA A 192 14.96 9.16 13.17
C ALA A 192 14.43 10.19 12.15
N PRO A 193 14.08 11.41 12.55
CA PRO A 193 13.59 12.41 11.61
C PRO A 193 14.69 12.69 10.60
N HIS A 194 14.45 12.36 9.33
CA HIS A 194 15.26 12.89 8.24
C HIS A 194 15.11 14.42 8.31
N PRO A 195 16.18 15.23 8.24
CA PRO A 195 16.10 16.68 8.33
C PRO A 195 15.51 17.29 7.05
N ALA A 196 14.27 16.97 6.75
CA ALA A 196 13.50 17.65 5.73
C ALA A 196 12.54 18.60 6.46
N TYR A 197 12.77 19.89 6.28
CA TYR A 197 11.97 20.98 6.78
C TYR A 197 10.55 20.90 6.16
N TYR A 198 9.59 20.33 6.90
CA TYR A 198 8.18 20.36 6.52
C TYR A 198 7.42 21.27 7.49
N PRO A 199 6.68 22.26 7.00
CA PRO A 199 5.78 23.01 7.85
C PRO A 199 4.74 22.07 8.44
N LEU A 200 4.58 22.10 9.77
CA LEU A 200 3.50 21.39 10.48
C LEU A 200 2.17 21.90 9.92
N TYR A 201 1.46 21.06 9.17
CA TYR A 201 0.06 21.34 8.85
C TYR A 201 -0.76 21.20 10.14
N PRO A 202 -1.71 22.10 10.39
CA PRO A 202 -2.58 21.99 11.56
C PRO A 202 -3.40 20.70 11.49
N ASP A 203 -3.68 20.11 12.66
CA ASP A 203 -4.30 18.80 12.92
C ASP A 203 -5.72 18.57 12.33
N HIS A 204 -6.20 19.37 11.38
CA HIS A 204 -7.60 19.38 10.94
C HIS A 204 -7.82 19.30 9.43
N ALA A 205 -7.00 18.55 8.67
CA ALA A 205 -7.40 18.20 7.31
C ALA A 205 -8.28 16.92 7.32
N VAL A 206 -9.46 16.98 7.92
CA VAL A 206 -10.49 15.97 7.73
C VAL A 206 -11.02 16.16 6.32
N CYS A 207 -10.79 15.19 5.42
CA CYS A 207 -11.48 15.15 4.14
C CYS A 207 -12.97 15.00 4.41
N ASN A 208 -13.70 16.09 4.22
CA ASN A 208 -15.15 16.05 4.26
C ASN A 208 -15.60 15.24 3.02
N GLN A 209 -16.14 14.05 3.23
CA GLN A 209 -16.77 13.23 2.18
C GLN A 209 -18.08 13.88 1.74
N GLY A 210 -17.97 15.05 1.08
CA GLY A 210 -19.07 15.76 0.47
C GLY A 210 -18.65 16.15 -0.95
N TYR A 211 -18.86 15.27 -1.92
CA TYR A 211 -18.83 15.64 -3.33
C TYR A 211 -20.03 16.54 -3.63
N GLY A 212 -19.89 17.83 -3.33
CA GLY A 212 -20.75 18.86 -3.89
C GLY A 212 -20.21 19.23 -5.28
N TYR A 213 -20.85 18.78 -6.32
CA TYR A 213 -20.60 19.29 -7.68
C TYR A 213 -20.97 20.78 -7.70
N TYR A 214 -20.00 21.67 -7.80
CA TYR A 214 -20.21 23.04 -8.23
C TYR A 214 -19.68 23.18 -9.65
N TYR A 215 -20.62 23.11 -10.62
CA TYR A 215 -20.40 23.72 -11.92
C TYR A 215 -20.52 25.25 -11.77
N ARG A 216 -19.51 25.97 -12.19
CA ARG A 216 -19.61 27.32 -12.74
C ARG A 216 -18.87 27.38 -14.05
#